data_e96f81b65fee9db6c15aff3d197634af
#
_entry.id   e96f81b65fee9db6c15aff3d197634af
#
_cell.length_a   1.000
_cell.length_b   1.000
_cell.length_c   1.000
_cell.angle_alpha   90.00
_cell.angle_beta   90.00
_cell.angle_gamma   90.00
#
_symmetry.space_group_name_H-M   'P 1'
#
loop_
_entity.id
_entity.type
_entity.pdbx_description
1 polymer ?
#
loop_
_entity_poly.entity_id
_entity_poly.type
_entity_poly.pdbx_seq_one_letter_code
_entity_poly.pdbx_strand_id
1 'polypeptide(L)'
;LDQNIFSFFFNKSSKSDLDTYLVQNHTRFSFEVNIMQQVKRKRIAVIGGGISGMGAAQMLGDTHSVTLLEAAPRLGGHARTVVAGKSGDQPVDTGFIVFNYANYPHLVKMFEQLNVPVVKSNMSFGASLNGGEIEYGTTGVQALFAQPSNLISPNFLRMVRDIFRFNANALRLASDPTLTIGEFLQRLGTGSWFRDYYLMPMSGAIWSTPLEQMMNFPAQALVQFFENHALLSHTGQHQWYTVKGGSREYVSRLRAAMLKQGTQIRLFTPVKAVRRSAWGIELRVHGGDWEAFDEVIFATHSDDTLRMLVDPNSEERAMLAAVSYQPNDIILHADASVMPKRRACWSSWVYTEDANKRSERIDLTYWMNSLQPIPHNDPHFVTLNTTREIKQELIYDQVTLRHPVFDLAALQAQKSVPRINGKNATWFCGAWTKNGFHEDGLSSAVDVAQALNAAVAHSVELV
;
A
#
# COMPACT_ATOMS: atom_id res chain seq x y z
N LEU A 1 9.92 -28.22 27.96
CA LEU A 1 11.31 -28.45 28.35
C LEU A 1 11.31 -29.50 29.45
N ASP A 2 11.88 -30.67 29.12
CA ASP A 2 11.78 -31.94 29.81
C ASP A 2 12.45 -31.90 31.19
N GLN A 3 11.75 -32.33 32.21
CA GLN A 3 12.26 -32.47 33.57
C GLN A 3 13.41 -33.49 33.70
N ASN A 4 13.74 -34.23 32.69
CA ASN A 4 14.79 -35.25 32.65
C ASN A 4 16.20 -34.74 32.37
N ILE A 5 16.37 -33.49 31.92
CA ILE A 5 17.70 -32.89 31.67
C ILE A 5 18.29 -32.30 32.98
N PHE A 6 17.45 -31.92 33.92
CA PHE A 6 17.92 -31.31 35.21
C PHE A 6 18.55 -32.34 36.17
N SER A 7 18.21 -33.61 36.06
CA SER A 7 18.71 -34.66 37.01
C SER A 7 20.10 -35.20 36.67
N PHE A 8 20.61 -34.97 35.45
CA PHE A 8 21.90 -35.54 35.02
C PHE A 8 23.12 -34.65 35.36
N PHE A 9 22.92 -33.38 35.62
CA PHE A 9 24.01 -32.40 35.88
C PHE A 9 24.32 -32.17 37.36
N PHE A 10 23.47 -32.60 38.28
CA PHE A 10 23.63 -32.28 39.72
C PHE A 10 24.45 -33.27 40.54
N ASN A 11 25.00 -34.33 39.92
CA ASN A 11 25.63 -35.41 40.72
C ASN A 11 27.15 -35.52 40.61
N LYS A 12 27.88 -34.53 40.03
CA LYS A 12 29.37 -34.58 39.99
C LYS A 12 30.13 -33.25 39.88
N SER A 13 29.55 -32.11 40.20
CA SER A 13 30.34 -30.87 40.21
C SER A 13 30.48 -30.36 41.67
N SER A 14 31.68 -29.97 42.02
CA SER A 14 31.97 -29.32 43.31
C SER A 14 31.30 -27.92 43.34
N LYS A 15 31.03 -27.39 44.51
CA LYS A 15 30.46 -26.04 44.68
C LYS A 15 31.32 -24.96 44.02
N SER A 16 32.63 -25.19 43.93
CA SER A 16 33.59 -24.33 43.20
C SER A 16 33.39 -24.30 41.70
N ASP A 17 32.96 -25.43 41.10
CA ASP A 17 32.74 -25.51 39.64
C ASP A 17 31.44 -24.80 39.22
N LEU A 18 30.42 -24.83 40.09
CA LEU A 18 29.17 -24.12 39.89
C LEU A 18 29.35 -22.60 39.99
N ASP A 19 30.13 -22.14 41.00
CA ASP A 19 30.45 -20.72 41.19
C ASP A 19 31.28 -20.20 40.00
N THR A 20 32.25 -20.99 39.50
CA THR A 20 33.05 -20.62 38.33
C THR A 20 32.21 -20.56 37.07
N TYR A 21 31.27 -21.51 36.87
CA TYR A 21 30.34 -21.53 35.71
C TYR A 21 29.37 -20.35 35.74
N LEU A 22 28.83 -20.01 36.90
CA LEU A 22 27.92 -18.85 37.07
C LEU A 22 28.66 -17.51 36.90
N VAL A 23 29.88 -17.38 37.40
CA VAL A 23 30.70 -16.18 37.17
C VAL A 23 31.11 -16.02 35.72
N GLN A 24 31.50 -17.11 35.04
CA GLN A 24 31.84 -17.07 33.59
C GLN A 24 30.62 -16.73 32.73
N ASN A 25 29.46 -17.27 33.02
CA ASN A 25 28.23 -16.93 32.26
C ASN A 25 27.72 -15.52 32.60
N HIS A 26 27.85 -15.07 33.83
CA HIS A 26 27.50 -13.68 34.21
C HIS A 26 28.47 -12.67 33.58
N THR A 27 29.77 -12.97 33.49
CA THR A 27 30.75 -12.12 32.79
C THR A 27 30.53 -12.15 31.30
N ARG A 28 30.23 -13.31 30.71
CA ARG A 28 29.92 -13.43 29.31
C ARG A 28 28.62 -12.72 28.91
N PHE A 29 27.57 -12.87 29.71
CA PHE A 29 26.30 -12.16 29.51
C PHE A 29 26.46 -10.65 29.72
N SER A 30 27.22 -10.22 30.71
CA SER A 30 27.55 -8.80 30.92
C SER A 30 28.44 -8.23 29.84
N PHE A 31 29.32 -9.04 29.25
CA PHE A 31 30.18 -8.67 28.12
C PHE A 31 29.39 -8.60 26.81
N GLU A 32 28.47 -9.54 26.55
CA GLU A 32 27.57 -9.52 25.43
C GLU A 32 26.56 -8.36 25.50
N VAL A 33 26.05 -8.05 26.69
CA VAL A 33 25.20 -6.87 26.95
C VAL A 33 25.99 -5.57 26.78
N ASN A 34 27.27 -5.52 27.19
CA ASN A 34 28.14 -4.36 27.02
C ASN A 34 28.56 -4.15 25.56
N ILE A 35 28.80 -5.23 24.80
CA ILE A 35 29.07 -5.16 23.35
C ILE A 35 27.79 -4.67 22.62
N MET A 36 26.61 -5.16 22.98
CA MET A 36 25.35 -4.64 22.42
C MET A 36 25.09 -3.17 22.79
N GLN A 37 25.57 -2.71 23.95
CA GLN A 37 25.50 -1.29 24.35
C GLN A 37 26.54 -0.39 23.65
N GLN A 38 27.60 -0.95 23.07
CA GLN A 38 28.62 -0.20 22.33
C GLN A 38 28.33 -0.06 20.82
N VAL A 39 27.26 -0.70 20.30
CA VAL A 39 26.82 -0.40 18.92
C VAL A 39 26.37 1.07 18.90
N LYS A 40 27.21 1.91 18.32
CA LYS A 40 26.91 3.36 18.19
C LYS A 40 25.59 3.52 17.47
N ARG A 41 24.56 3.97 18.19
CA ARG A 41 23.24 4.27 17.60
C ARG A 41 23.42 5.26 16.46
N LYS A 42 23.10 4.86 15.24
CA LYS A 42 23.12 5.76 14.10
C LYS A 42 22.00 6.77 14.20
N ARG A 43 22.26 8.00 13.76
CA ARG A 43 21.25 9.04 13.54
C ARG A 43 20.65 8.84 12.16
N ILE A 44 19.39 8.46 12.09
CA ILE A 44 18.70 8.13 10.83
C ILE A 44 17.62 9.17 10.58
N ALA A 45 17.69 9.81 9.40
CA ALA A 45 16.60 10.63 8.89
C ALA A 45 15.66 9.76 8.06
N VAL A 46 14.36 9.78 8.38
CA VAL A 46 13.30 9.15 7.58
C VAL A 46 12.44 10.27 6.97
N ILE A 47 12.37 10.36 5.66
CA ILE A 47 11.66 11.41 4.94
C ILE A 47 10.36 10.86 4.37
N GLY A 48 9.23 11.37 4.85
CA GLY A 48 7.87 10.95 4.49
C GLY A 48 7.19 10.16 5.59
N GLY A 49 6.04 10.65 6.06
CA GLY A 49 5.25 10.11 7.17
C GLY A 49 4.10 9.19 6.74
N GLY A 50 4.18 8.58 5.55
CA GLY A 50 3.29 7.51 5.12
C GLY A 50 3.59 6.17 5.79
N ILE A 51 2.87 5.10 5.40
CA ILE A 51 3.04 3.77 6.01
C ILE A 51 4.48 3.26 5.93
N SER A 52 5.19 3.53 4.84
CA SER A 52 6.58 3.11 4.65
C SER A 52 7.52 3.81 5.64
N GLY A 53 7.44 5.14 5.74
CA GLY A 53 8.30 5.88 6.66
C GLY A 53 7.97 5.65 8.12
N MET A 54 6.69 5.59 8.48
CA MET A 54 6.27 5.24 9.84
C MET A 54 6.70 3.81 10.22
N GLY A 55 6.56 2.85 9.28
CA GLY A 55 7.01 1.47 9.47
C GLY A 55 8.52 1.38 9.67
N ALA A 56 9.30 2.03 8.80
CA ALA A 56 10.76 2.09 8.94
C ALA A 56 11.18 2.73 10.27
N ALA A 57 10.59 3.86 10.63
CA ALA A 57 10.89 4.57 11.88
C ALA A 57 10.57 3.71 13.12
N GLN A 58 9.45 3.01 13.13
CA GLN A 58 9.06 2.13 14.23
C GLN A 58 10.02 0.93 14.35
N MET A 59 10.40 0.28 13.25
CA MET A 59 11.29 -0.88 13.28
C MET A 59 12.73 -0.54 13.66
N LEU A 60 13.16 0.69 13.45
CA LEU A 60 14.52 1.16 13.74
C LEU A 60 14.63 1.92 15.06
N GLY A 61 13.51 2.37 15.65
CA GLY A 61 13.50 3.24 16.84
C GLY A 61 14.13 2.63 18.09
N ASP A 62 14.09 1.31 18.24
CA ASP A 62 14.71 0.64 19.41
C ASP A 62 16.24 0.57 19.28
N THR A 63 16.77 0.48 18.06
CA THR A 63 18.20 0.28 17.78
C THR A 63 18.93 1.55 17.37
N HIS A 64 18.23 2.55 16.85
CA HIS A 64 18.80 3.78 16.30
C HIS A 64 18.13 5.04 16.85
N SER A 65 18.75 6.20 16.60
CA SER A 65 18.19 7.52 16.88
C SER A 65 17.46 8.02 15.61
N VAL A 66 16.15 7.86 15.56
CA VAL A 66 15.35 8.13 14.36
C VAL A 66 14.69 9.51 14.42
N THR A 67 14.79 10.27 13.35
CA THR A 67 14.02 11.49 13.10
C THR A 67 13.14 11.30 11.87
N LEU A 68 11.82 11.31 12.05
CA LEU A 68 10.82 11.23 10.99
C LEU A 68 10.37 12.64 10.61
N LEU A 69 10.58 13.01 9.33
CA LEU A 69 10.22 14.32 8.78
C LEU A 69 9.05 14.17 7.79
N GLU A 70 7.97 14.90 8.05
CA GLU A 70 6.76 14.91 7.21
C GLU A 70 6.41 16.34 6.81
N ALA A 71 6.17 16.56 5.53
CA ALA A 71 5.81 17.86 4.98
C ALA A 71 4.40 18.31 5.37
N ALA A 72 3.48 17.35 5.50
CA ALA A 72 2.09 17.60 5.83
C ALA A 72 1.89 17.85 7.36
N PRO A 73 0.73 18.41 7.75
CA PRO A 73 0.37 18.60 9.16
C PRO A 73 0.05 17.30 9.91
N ARG A 74 0.01 16.17 9.21
CA ARG A 74 -0.40 14.87 9.75
C ARG A 74 0.48 13.74 9.21
N LEU A 75 0.57 12.68 9.98
CA LEU A 75 1.09 11.39 9.52
C LEU A 75 0.03 10.61 8.74
N GLY A 76 0.45 9.51 8.13
CA GLY A 76 -0.41 8.53 7.46
C GLY A 76 -0.29 8.56 5.93
N GLY A 77 0.13 9.68 5.32
CA GLY A 77 0.17 9.77 3.86
C GLY A 77 -1.19 9.46 3.22
N HIS A 78 -1.27 8.39 2.41
CA HIS A 78 -2.52 7.88 1.81
C HIS A 78 -3.48 7.21 2.80
N ALA A 79 -3.08 6.91 4.03
CA ALA A 79 -4.01 6.60 5.12
C ALA A 79 -4.59 7.93 5.62
N ARG A 80 -5.79 8.26 5.15
CA ARG A 80 -6.46 9.53 5.39
C ARG A 80 -7.92 9.30 5.77
N THR A 81 -8.25 9.65 7.00
CA THR A 81 -9.62 9.60 7.52
C THR A 81 -10.16 11.02 7.65
N VAL A 82 -11.33 11.26 7.10
CA VAL A 82 -12.12 12.50 7.24
C VAL A 82 -13.28 12.22 8.17
N VAL A 83 -13.62 13.17 9.02
CA VAL A 83 -14.83 13.09 9.84
C VAL A 83 -15.94 13.82 9.11
N ALA A 84 -17.03 13.12 8.78
CA ALA A 84 -18.10 13.59 7.92
C ALA A 84 -19.48 13.12 8.44
N GLY A 85 -20.48 13.14 7.57
CA GLY A 85 -21.84 12.67 7.86
C GLY A 85 -22.76 13.70 8.43
N LYS A 86 -24.03 13.33 8.55
CA LYS A 86 -25.11 14.22 9.00
C LYS A 86 -24.89 14.79 10.40
N SER A 87 -24.26 14.00 11.28
CA SER A 87 -23.92 14.41 12.65
C SER A 87 -22.51 14.99 12.76
N GLY A 88 -21.72 14.95 11.69
CA GLY A 88 -20.33 15.43 11.70
C GLY A 88 -19.36 14.60 12.55
N ASP A 89 -19.66 13.33 12.82
CA ASP A 89 -18.89 12.44 13.70
C ASP A 89 -18.47 11.12 13.05
N GLN A 90 -18.89 10.85 11.80
CA GLN A 90 -18.59 9.61 11.09
C GLN A 90 -17.19 9.63 10.49
N PRO A 91 -16.25 8.77 10.92
CA PRO A 91 -14.95 8.64 10.28
C PRO A 91 -15.07 7.88 8.97
N VAL A 92 -14.54 8.45 7.89
CA VAL A 92 -14.57 7.89 6.54
C VAL A 92 -13.16 7.95 5.95
N ASP A 93 -12.64 6.82 5.48
CA ASP A 93 -11.34 6.77 4.83
C ASP A 93 -11.43 7.19 3.35
N THR A 94 -10.53 8.06 2.93
CA THR A 94 -10.47 8.59 1.56
C THR A 94 -9.21 8.16 0.80
N GLY A 95 -8.49 7.17 1.32
CA GLY A 95 -7.29 6.60 0.71
C GLY A 95 -7.23 5.10 0.98
N PHE A 96 -6.37 4.65 1.91
CA PHE A 96 -6.35 3.24 2.33
C PHE A 96 -7.62 2.89 3.12
N ILE A 97 -8.36 1.84 2.67
CA ILE A 97 -9.67 1.49 3.23
C ILE A 97 -9.70 0.04 3.75
N VAL A 98 -9.22 -0.92 2.96
CA VAL A 98 -9.42 -2.35 3.22
C VAL A 98 -8.13 -3.16 3.09
N PHE A 99 -8.09 -4.29 3.80
CA PHE A 99 -7.01 -5.28 3.74
C PHE A 99 -7.59 -6.69 3.96
N ASN A 100 -6.77 -7.73 3.72
CA ASN A 100 -7.10 -9.10 4.08
C ASN A 100 -5.89 -9.79 4.72
N TYR A 101 -6.12 -10.87 5.44
CA TYR A 101 -5.06 -11.57 6.18
C TYR A 101 -4.10 -12.36 5.28
N ALA A 102 -4.51 -12.72 4.08
CA ALA A 102 -3.69 -13.49 3.15
C ALA A 102 -2.61 -12.66 2.47
N ASN A 103 -2.97 -11.44 2.05
CA ASN A 103 -2.12 -10.62 1.18
C ASN A 103 -1.44 -9.45 1.91
N TYR A 104 -1.74 -9.26 3.22
CA TYR A 104 -1.23 -8.14 4.02
C TYR A 104 -0.51 -8.63 5.29
N PRO A 105 0.47 -9.56 5.20
CA PRO A 105 1.08 -10.20 6.37
C PRO A 105 1.82 -9.23 7.28
N HIS A 106 2.55 -8.25 6.74
CA HIS A 106 3.26 -7.27 7.56
C HIS A 106 2.31 -6.30 8.25
N LEU A 107 1.26 -5.86 7.52
CA LEU A 107 0.24 -4.97 8.06
C LEU A 107 -0.55 -5.67 9.17
N VAL A 108 -0.95 -6.91 8.97
CA VAL A 108 -1.64 -7.74 9.98
C VAL A 108 -0.80 -7.87 11.24
N LYS A 109 0.48 -8.26 11.09
CA LYS A 109 1.41 -8.36 12.22
C LYS A 109 1.54 -7.04 12.99
N MET A 110 1.66 -5.93 12.28
CA MET A 110 1.73 -4.60 12.88
C MET A 110 0.41 -4.25 13.60
N PHE A 111 -0.74 -4.54 13.02
CA PHE A 111 -2.04 -4.29 13.62
C PHE A 111 -2.26 -5.11 14.90
N GLU A 112 -1.83 -6.37 14.91
CA GLU A 112 -1.86 -7.22 16.10
C GLU A 112 -0.97 -6.65 17.22
N GLN A 113 0.27 -6.27 16.90
CA GLN A 113 1.21 -5.68 17.86
C GLN A 113 0.70 -4.36 18.47
N LEU A 114 0.00 -3.56 17.67
CA LEU A 114 -0.55 -2.27 18.10
C LEU A 114 -1.99 -2.37 18.62
N ASN A 115 -2.57 -3.58 18.69
CA ASN A 115 -3.96 -3.82 19.06
C ASN A 115 -4.94 -2.94 18.26
N VAL A 116 -4.74 -2.82 16.94
CA VAL A 116 -5.62 -2.03 16.07
C VAL A 116 -6.98 -2.69 15.96
N PRO A 117 -8.09 -1.98 16.24
CA PRO A 117 -9.42 -2.56 16.11
C PRO A 117 -9.80 -2.73 14.64
N VAL A 118 -10.15 -3.96 14.25
CA VAL A 118 -10.54 -4.30 12.87
C VAL A 118 -11.93 -4.92 12.86
N VAL A 119 -12.67 -4.70 11.75
CA VAL A 119 -13.99 -5.28 11.51
C VAL A 119 -14.07 -5.83 10.09
N LYS A 120 -15.00 -6.79 9.88
CA LYS A 120 -15.26 -7.33 8.54
C LYS A 120 -15.73 -6.22 7.60
N SER A 121 -15.24 -6.27 6.38
CA SER A 121 -15.61 -5.41 5.27
C SER A 121 -16.15 -6.25 4.11
N ASN A 122 -16.73 -5.59 3.13
CA ASN A 122 -17.23 -6.20 1.90
C ASN A 122 -16.37 -5.71 0.72
N MET A 123 -16.11 -6.60 -0.23
CA MET A 123 -15.42 -6.26 -1.47
C MET A 123 -16.24 -6.79 -2.63
N SER A 124 -16.70 -5.90 -3.47
CA SER A 124 -17.50 -6.22 -4.65
C SER A 124 -17.30 -5.16 -5.73
N PHE A 125 -17.52 -5.54 -6.96
CA PHE A 125 -17.41 -4.67 -8.13
C PHE A 125 -18.75 -4.54 -8.83
N GLY A 126 -19.03 -3.35 -9.35
CA GLY A 126 -20.18 -3.05 -10.20
C GLY A 126 -19.82 -2.06 -11.27
N ALA A 127 -20.63 -2.01 -12.31
CA ALA A 127 -20.45 -1.09 -13.42
C ALA A 127 -21.79 -0.48 -13.85
N SER A 128 -21.72 0.80 -14.25
CA SER A 128 -22.79 1.52 -14.92
C SER A 128 -22.20 2.24 -16.14
N LEU A 129 -22.46 1.70 -17.31
CA LEU A 129 -21.80 2.03 -18.56
C LEU A 129 -22.78 2.70 -19.54
N ASN A 130 -22.26 3.55 -20.43
CA ASN A 130 -23.04 4.26 -21.42
C ASN A 130 -24.24 5.02 -20.78
N GLY A 131 -24.00 5.78 -19.70
CA GLY A 131 -25.08 6.50 -19.02
C GLY A 131 -26.12 5.61 -18.33
N GLY A 132 -25.78 4.36 -18.01
CA GLY A 132 -26.68 3.38 -17.39
C GLY A 132 -27.44 2.49 -18.36
N GLU A 133 -27.05 2.43 -19.63
CA GLU A 133 -27.60 1.47 -20.60
C GLU A 133 -27.18 0.03 -20.26
N ILE A 134 -25.99 -0.14 -19.64
CA ILE A 134 -25.49 -1.42 -19.18
C ILE A 134 -25.13 -1.28 -17.72
N GLU A 135 -25.89 -1.93 -16.84
CA GLU A 135 -25.61 -1.98 -15.42
C GLU A 135 -25.54 -3.43 -14.93
N TYR A 136 -24.51 -3.74 -14.13
CA TYR A 136 -24.35 -5.04 -13.51
C TYR A 136 -23.49 -4.93 -12.23
N GLY A 137 -23.57 -5.95 -11.38
CA GLY A 137 -22.71 -6.13 -10.22
C GLY A 137 -22.17 -7.56 -10.16
N THR A 138 -21.07 -7.76 -9.43
CA THR A 138 -20.42 -9.08 -9.30
C THR A 138 -20.72 -9.80 -7.98
N THR A 139 -21.63 -9.28 -7.17
CA THR A 139 -22.00 -9.88 -5.87
C THR A 139 -22.82 -11.18 -5.96
N GLY A 140 -23.20 -11.55 -7.18
CA GLY A 140 -23.95 -12.77 -7.46
C GLY A 140 -24.80 -12.66 -8.72
N VAL A 141 -25.51 -13.75 -9.03
CA VAL A 141 -26.32 -13.83 -10.26
C VAL A 141 -27.40 -12.75 -10.33
N GLN A 142 -28.02 -12.42 -9.19
CA GLN A 142 -29.05 -11.36 -9.13
C GLN A 142 -28.47 -9.99 -9.48
N ALA A 143 -27.27 -9.66 -8.98
CA ALA A 143 -26.60 -8.40 -9.31
C ALA A 143 -26.11 -8.37 -10.76
N LEU A 144 -25.60 -9.48 -11.27
CA LEU A 144 -25.13 -9.64 -12.64
C LEU A 144 -26.26 -9.41 -13.65
N PHE A 145 -27.45 -9.89 -13.37
CA PHE A 145 -28.65 -9.78 -14.20
C PHE A 145 -29.71 -8.83 -13.62
N ALA A 146 -29.31 -7.89 -12.77
CA ALA A 146 -30.22 -6.90 -12.21
C ALA A 146 -30.90 -6.02 -13.27
N GLN A 147 -30.28 -5.90 -14.44
CA GLN A 147 -30.87 -5.30 -15.62
C GLN A 147 -31.44 -6.41 -16.50
N PRO A 148 -32.80 -6.48 -16.69
CA PRO A 148 -33.42 -7.58 -17.44
C PRO A 148 -32.95 -7.71 -18.89
N SER A 149 -32.61 -6.59 -19.58
CA SER A 149 -32.05 -6.62 -20.93
C SER A 149 -30.73 -7.39 -21.04
N ASN A 150 -29.98 -7.54 -19.94
CA ASN A 150 -28.72 -8.31 -19.93
C ASN A 150 -28.98 -9.81 -20.17
N LEU A 151 -30.15 -10.33 -19.76
CA LEU A 151 -30.53 -11.75 -19.96
C LEU A 151 -30.71 -12.10 -21.42
N ILE A 152 -31.10 -11.15 -22.28
CA ILE A 152 -31.38 -11.36 -23.71
C ILE A 152 -30.32 -10.72 -24.59
N SER A 153 -29.30 -10.07 -24.05
CA SER A 153 -28.20 -9.45 -24.79
C SER A 153 -27.13 -10.49 -25.20
N PRO A 154 -26.98 -10.82 -26.48
CA PRO A 154 -25.96 -11.79 -26.91
C PRO A 154 -24.53 -11.34 -26.55
N ASN A 155 -24.27 -10.04 -26.60
CA ASN A 155 -22.97 -9.48 -26.27
C ASN A 155 -22.66 -9.57 -24.78
N PHE A 156 -23.65 -9.28 -23.92
CA PHE A 156 -23.51 -9.44 -22.47
C PHE A 156 -23.29 -10.90 -22.07
N LEU A 157 -24.07 -11.82 -22.63
CA LEU A 157 -23.91 -13.27 -22.37
C LEU A 157 -22.55 -13.77 -22.86
N ARG A 158 -22.06 -13.26 -23.99
CA ARG A 158 -20.71 -13.57 -24.49
C ARG A 158 -19.64 -13.02 -23.53
N MET A 159 -19.80 -11.81 -23.01
CA MET A 159 -18.91 -11.23 -22.00
C MET A 159 -18.86 -12.11 -20.75
N VAL A 160 -20.00 -12.56 -20.24
CA VAL A 160 -20.07 -13.48 -19.08
C VAL A 160 -19.32 -14.79 -19.35
N ARG A 161 -19.54 -15.40 -20.53
CA ARG A 161 -18.78 -16.59 -20.96
C ARG A 161 -17.27 -16.31 -21.00
N ASP A 162 -16.86 -15.15 -21.46
CA ASP A 162 -15.45 -14.77 -21.58
C ASP A 162 -14.82 -14.50 -20.20
N ILE A 163 -15.59 -14.06 -19.20
CA ILE A 163 -15.16 -14.02 -17.78
C ILE A 163 -14.79 -15.43 -17.30
N PHE A 164 -15.65 -16.43 -17.53
CA PHE A 164 -15.34 -17.82 -17.16
C PHE A 164 -14.11 -18.36 -17.91
N ARG A 165 -13.97 -18.04 -19.21
CA ARG A 165 -12.79 -18.41 -20.00
C ARG A 165 -11.52 -17.80 -19.45
N PHE A 166 -11.54 -16.52 -19.08
CA PHE A 166 -10.45 -15.82 -18.47
C PHE A 166 -10.05 -16.49 -17.15
N ASN A 167 -10.99 -16.68 -16.23
CA ASN A 167 -10.72 -17.29 -14.93
C ASN A 167 -10.08 -18.69 -15.04
N ALA A 168 -10.52 -19.49 -16.01
CA ALA A 168 -10.00 -20.84 -16.20
C ALA A 168 -8.61 -20.92 -16.88
N ASN A 169 -8.19 -19.90 -17.62
CA ASN A 169 -7.00 -20.00 -18.46
C ASN A 169 -5.95 -18.92 -18.19
N ALA A 170 -6.26 -17.89 -17.42
CA ALA A 170 -5.43 -16.71 -17.28
C ALA A 170 -4.02 -17.05 -16.77
N LEU A 171 -3.88 -17.79 -15.67
CA LEU A 171 -2.60 -18.17 -15.08
C LEU A 171 -1.70 -18.91 -16.07
N ARG A 172 -2.27 -19.89 -16.80
CA ARG A 172 -1.52 -20.68 -17.75
C ARG A 172 -1.03 -19.86 -18.93
N LEU A 173 -1.87 -18.95 -19.46
CA LEU A 173 -1.53 -18.16 -20.64
C LEU A 173 -0.64 -16.95 -20.34
N ALA A 174 -0.74 -16.39 -19.12
CA ALA A 174 0.08 -15.25 -18.69
C ALA A 174 1.45 -15.67 -18.13
N SER A 175 1.86 -16.93 -18.24
CA SER A 175 3.19 -17.40 -17.79
C SER A 175 4.35 -16.82 -18.59
N ASP A 176 4.12 -16.34 -19.81
CA ASP A 176 5.09 -15.63 -20.64
C ASP A 176 5.23 -14.18 -20.13
N PRO A 177 6.39 -13.79 -19.56
CA PRO A 177 6.57 -12.47 -18.95
C PRO A 177 6.68 -11.33 -19.97
N THR A 178 6.77 -11.65 -21.26
CA THR A 178 6.91 -10.66 -22.34
C THR A 178 5.56 -10.22 -22.90
N LEU A 179 4.48 -10.95 -22.60
CA LEU A 179 3.16 -10.65 -23.12
C LEU A 179 2.58 -9.37 -22.53
N THR A 180 2.12 -8.49 -23.39
CA THR A 180 1.21 -7.40 -23.02
C THR A 180 -0.21 -7.91 -22.77
N ILE A 181 -1.03 -7.14 -22.06
CA ILE A 181 -2.46 -7.47 -21.87
C ILE A 181 -3.16 -7.60 -23.24
N GLY A 182 -2.83 -6.73 -24.22
CA GLY A 182 -3.39 -6.78 -25.55
C GLY A 182 -3.13 -8.11 -26.25
N GLU A 183 -1.89 -8.56 -26.29
CA GLU A 183 -1.48 -9.84 -26.89
C GLU A 183 -2.06 -11.04 -26.11
N PHE A 184 -2.09 -10.95 -24.80
CA PHE A 184 -2.71 -11.96 -23.93
C PHE A 184 -4.20 -12.15 -24.26
N LEU A 185 -4.96 -11.07 -24.40
CA LEU A 185 -6.38 -11.12 -24.74
C LEU A 185 -6.63 -11.73 -26.13
N GLN A 186 -5.75 -11.44 -27.09
CA GLN A 186 -5.78 -12.08 -28.41
C GLN A 186 -5.57 -13.59 -28.32
N ARG A 187 -4.55 -14.04 -27.56
CA ARG A 187 -4.29 -15.48 -27.32
C ARG A 187 -5.43 -16.16 -26.56
N LEU A 188 -6.04 -15.45 -25.61
CA LEU A 188 -7.18 -15.94 -24.85
C LEU A 188 -8.44 -16.08 -25.71
N GLY A 189 -8.56 -15.28 -26.78
CA GLY A 189 -9.69 -15.29 -27.72
C GLY A 189 -10.99 -14.77 -27.10
N THR A 190 -10.89 -13.72 -26.28
CA THR A 190 -12.05 -13.02 -25.70
C THR A 190 -12.51 -11.88 -26.59
N GLY A 191 -13.80 -11.52 -26.49
CA GLY A 191 -14.39 -10.44 -27.27
C GLY A 191 -14.12 -9.05 -26.69
N SER A 192 -14.42 -8.01 -27.51
CA SER A 192 -14.26 -6.61 -27.10
C SER A 192 -15.11 -6.24 -25.88
N TRP A 193 -16.31 -6.81 -25.73
CA TRP A 193 -17.16 -6.56 -24.56
C TRP A 193 -16.51 -6.99 -23.24
N PHE A 194 -15.85 -8.17 -23.24
CA PHE A 194 -15.07 -8.60 -22.06
C PHE A 194 -13.95 -7.61 -21.75
N ARG A 195 -13.21 -7.18 -22.78
CA ARG A 195 -12.14 -6.21 -22.62
C ARG A 195 -12.67 -4.87 -22.09
N ASP A 196 -13.66 -4.28 -22.81
CA ASP A 196 -14.05 -2.88 -22.61
C ASP A 196 -15.01 -2.68 -21.44
N TYR A 197 -15.82 -3.69 -21.10
CA TYR A 197 -16.87 -3.55 -20.10
C TYR A 197 -16.67 -4.40 -18.84
N TYR A 198 -15.61 -5.21 -18.78
CA TYR A 198 -15.27 -5.97 -17.58
C TYR A 198 -13.80 -5.79 -17.18
N LEU A 199 -12.84 -6.25 -18.00
CA LEU A 199 -11.45 -6.32 -17.62
C LEU A 199 -10.82 -4.93 -17.45
N MET A 200 -11.00 -4.04 -18.41
CA MET A 200 -10.44 -2.69 -18.35
C MET A 200 -11.04 -1.86 -17.22
N PRO A 201 -12.37 -1.79 -17.01
CA PRO A 201 -12.95 -1.12 -15.87
C PRO A 201 -12.44 -1.64 -14.52
N MET A 202 -12.37 -2.96 -14.34
CA MET A 202 -11.87 -3.56 -13.11
C MET A 202 -10.39 -3.28 -12.90
N SER A 203 -9.57 -3.44 -13.92
CA SER A 203 -8.13 -3.18 -13.84
C SER A 203 -7.84 -1.71 -13.58
N GLY A 204 -8.53 -0.82 -14.26
CA GLY A 204 -8.42 0.62 -14.03
C GLY A 204 -8.85 1.03 -12.61
N ALA A 205 -9.89 0.40 -12.06
CA ALA A 205 -10.31 0.61 -10.68
C ALA A 205 -9.22 0.22 -9.67
N ILE A 206 -8.46 -0.84 -9.96
CA ILE A 206 -7.38 -1.33 -9.09
C ILE A 206 -6.17 -0.37 -9.08
N TRP A 207 -5.70 0.06 -10.25
CA TRP A 207 -4.47 0.86 -10.38
C TRP A 207 -4.71 2.35 -10.63
N SER A 208 -5.96 2.80 -10.76
CA SER A 208 -6.30 4.19 -11.13
C SER A 208 -5.55 4.69 -12.39
N THR A 209 -5.28 3.76 -13.32
CA THR A 209 -4.51 4.01 -14.55
C THR A 209 -5.46 4.17 -15.74
N PRO A 210 -5.19 5.10 -16.69
CA PRO A 210 -5.98 5.23 -17.91
C PRO A 210 -6.08 3.92 -18.71
N LEU A 211 -7.27 3.62 -19.21
CA LEU A 211 -7.58 2.32 -19.83
C LEU A 211 -6.70 2.01 -21.04
N GLU A 212 -6.36 3.01 -21.86
CA GLU A 212 -5.54 2.82 -23.07
C GLU A 212 -4.11 2.39 -22.72
N GLN A 213 -3.56 2.89 -21.64
CA GLN A 213 -2.22 2.52 -21.18
C GLN A 213 -2.16 1.10 -20.64
N MET A 214 -3.28 0.59 -20.12
CA MET A 214 -3.38 -0.78 -19.57
C MET A 214 -3.10 -1.85 -20.61
N MET A 215 -3.41 -1.63 -21.89
CA MET A 215 -3.20 -2.63 -22.95
C MET A 215 -1.73 -2.99 -23.17
N ASN A 216 -0.81 -2.07 -22.85
CA ASN A 216 0.64 -2.26 -22.94
C ASN A 216 1.26 -2.79 -21.64
N PHE A 217 0.44 -3.01 -20.62
CA PHE A 217 0.89 -3.55 -19.33
C PHE A 217 1.26 -5.03 -19.46
N PRO A 218 2.21 -5.56 -18.67
CA PRO A 218 2.51 -6.99 -18.64
C PRO A 218 1.30 -7.79 -18.16
N ALA A 219 0.85 -8.75 -18.98
CA ALA A 219 -0.27 -9.62 -18.63
C ALA A 219 0.00 -10.46 -17.37
N GLN A 220 1.25 -10.88 -17.17
CA GLN A 220 1.66 -11.63 -15.98
C GLN A 220 1.40 -10.86 -14.69
N ALA A 221 1.73 -9.56 -14.65
CA ALA A 221 1.52 -8.73 -13.46
C ALA A 221 0.03 -8.60 -13.13
N LEU A 222 -0.82 -8.36 -14.16
CA LEU A 222 -2.26 -8.30 -14.01
C LEU A 222 -2.84 -9.63 -13.48
N VAL A 223 -2.49 -10.73 -14.10
CA VAL A 223 -3.04 -12.05 -13.77
C VAL A 223 -2.57 -12.51 -12.39
N GLN A 224 -1.32 -12.27 -12.03
CA GLN A 224 -0.80 -12.55 -10.70
C GLN A 224 -1.51 -11.73 -9.62
N PHE A 225 -1.82 -10.48 -9.92
CA PHE A 225 -2.62 -9.67 -9.00
C PHE A 225 -4.02 -10.25 -8.82
N PHE A 226 -4.70 -10.62 -9.91
CA PHE A 226 -6.03 -11.25 -9.85
C PHE A 226 -6.00 -12.55 -9.05
N GLU A 227 -4.95 -13.36 -9.21
CA GLU A 227 -4.75 -14.59 -8.43
C GLU A 227 -4.56 -14.31 -6.94
N ASN A 228 -3.60 -13.44 -6.61
CA ASN A 228 -3.30 -13.09 -5.22
C ASN A 228 -4.53 -12.55 -4.47
N HIS A 229 -5.44 -11.87 -5.17
CA HIS A 229 -6.65 -11.30 -4.59
C HIS A 229 -7.89 -12.19 -4.75
N ALA A 230 -7.70 -13.44 -5.18
CA ALA A 230 -8.76 -14.41 -5.45
C ALA A 230 -9.87 -13.90 -6.41
N LEU A 231 -9.48 -13.03 -7.37
CA LEU A 231 -10.38 -12.46 -8.38
C LEU A 231 -10.58 -13.39 -9.59
N LEU A 232 -9.77 -14.45 -9.72
CA LEU A 232 -9.92 -15.50 -10.74
C LEU A 232 -10.89 -16.61 -10.33
N SER A 233 -11.52 -16.50 -9.15
CA SER A 233 -12.44 -17.52 -8.65
C SER A 233 -13.80 -16.92 -8.31
N HIS A 234 -14.85 -17.70 -8.50
CA HIS A 234 -16.22 -17.35 -8.09
C HIS A 234 -16.53 -17.72 -6.65
N THR A 235 -15.67 -18.56 -6.02
CA THR A 235 -15.79 -19.05 -4.65
C THR A 235 -14.45 -18.97 -3.95
N GLY A 236 -14.47 -18.91 -2.62
CA GLY A 236 -13.22 -18.89 -1.83
C GLY A 236 -12.51 -17.53 -1.83
N GLN A 237 -13.22 -16.45 -2.13
CA GLN A 237 -12.66 -15.10 -2.01
C GLN A 237 -12.23 -14.82 -0.57
N HIS A 238 -11.13 -14.10 -0.40
CA HIS A 238 -10.64 -13.71 0.91
C HIS A 238 -11.66 -12.83 1.64
N GLN A 239 -11.83 -13.06 2.94
CA GLN A 239 -12.57 -12.10 3.79
C GLN A 239 -11.77 -10.81 3.90
N TRP A 240 -12.38 -9.71 3.54
CA TRP A 240 -11.81 -8.36 3.67
C TRP A 240 -12.16 -7.75 5.02
N TYR A 241 -11.30 -6.86 5.47
CA TYR A 241 -11.42 -6.16 6.74
C TYR A 241 -11.10 -4.68 6.55
N THR A 242 -11.59 -3.86 7.47
CA THR A 242 -11.28 -2.43 7.56
C THR A 242 -10.98 -2.06 9.01
N VAL A 243 -10.29 -0.94 9.21
CA VAL A 243 -9.99 -0.44 10.56
C VAL A 243 -11.24 0.22 11.14
N LYS A 244 -11.69 -0.24 12.31
CA LYS A 244 -12.81 0.39 13.02
C LYS A 244 -12.40 1.79 13.50
N GLY A 245 -13.15 2.80 13.11
CA GLY A 245 -12.81 4.21 13.39
C GLY A 245 -11.93 4.87 12.32
N GLY A 246 -11.65 4.15 11.22
CA GLY A 246 -10.85 4.60 10.10
C GLY A 246 -9.34 4.38 10.30
N SER A 247 -8.59 4.55 9.24
CA SER A 247 -7.13 4.34 9.20
C SER A 247 -6.36 5.22 10.19
N ARG A 248 -6.93 6.36 10.61
CA ARG A 248 -6.36 7.21 11.67
C ARG A 248 -6.09 6.46 12.98
N GLU A 249 -6.83 5.40 13.27
CA GLU A 249 -6.64 4.60 14.49
C GLU A 249 -5.28 3.91 14.50
N TYR A 250 -4.89 3.23 13.42
CA TYR A 250 -3.57 2.62 13.36
C TYR A 250 -2.46 3.67 13.27
N VAL A 251 -2.67 4.76 12.54
CA VAL A 251 -1.70 5.87 12.44
C VAL A 251 -1.40 6.45 13.82
N SER A 252 -2.45 6.68 14.63
CA SER A 252 -2.31 7.20 15.99
C SER A 252 -1.54 6.23 16.91
N ARG A 253 -1.85 4.94 16.85
CA ARG A 253 -1.19 3.91 17.65
C ARG A 253 0.27 3.72 17.25
N LEU A 254 0.55 3.71 15.95
CA LEU A 254 1.91 3.62 15.42
C LEU A 254 2.74 4.87 15.80
N ARG A 255 2.13 6.07 15.73
CA ARG A 255 2.76 7.30 16.24
C ARG A 255 3.11 7.19 17.72
N ALA A 256 2.20 6.70 18.55
CA ALA A 256 2.45 6.53 19.99
C ALA A 256 3.58 5.52 20.25
N ALA A 257 3.65 4.42 19.50
CA ALA A 257 4.74 3.44 19.59
C ALA A 257 6.09 4.05 19.22
N MET A 258 6.18 4.79 18.12
CA MET A 258 7.40 5.49 17.70
C MET A 258 7.87 6.50 18.76
N LEU A 259 6.96 7.30 19.32
CA LEU A 259 7.31 8.26 20.38
C LEU A 259 7.82 7.56 21.63
N LYS A 260 7.24 6.41 22.02
CA LYS A 260 7.70 5.60 23.15
C LYS A 260 9.12 5.07 22.94
N GLN A 261 9.53 4.78 21.71
CA GLN A 261 10.88 4.36 21.34
C GLN A 261 11.88 5.53 21.26
N GLY A 262 11.41 6.79 21.40
CA GLY A 262 12.25 7.99 21.32
C GLY A 262 12.41 8.56 19.91
N THR A 263 11.63 8.10 18.93
CA THR A 263 11.62 8.68 17.58
C THR A 263 11.18 10.15 17.63
N GLN A 264 11.98 11.04 17.07
CA GLN A 264 11.58 12.44 16.87
C GLN A 264 10.66 12.54 15.64
N ILE A 265 9.46 13.09 15.82
CA ILE A 265 8.50 13.31 14.73
C ILE A 265 8.37 14.81 14.47
N ARG A 266 8.69 15.22 13.24
CA ARG A 266 8.62 16.62 12.82
C ARG A 266 7.60 16.75 11.69
N LEU A 267 6.43 17.27 12.01
CA LEU A 267 5.37 17.63 11.05
C LEU A 267 5.62 19.04 10.49
N PHE A 268 4.93 19.41 9.40
CA PHE A 268 5.12 20.68 8.69
C PHE A 268 6.60 20.95 8.34
N THR A 269 7.36 19.87 8.07
CA THR A 269 8.80 19.95 7.88
C THR A 269 9.18 19.44 6.49
N PRO A 270 8.89 20.20 5.41
CA PRO A 270 9.23 19.80 4.06
C PRO A 270 10.73 19.81 3.86
N VAL A 271 11.30 18.64 3.57
CA VAL A 271 12.72 18.52 3.21
C VAL A 271 12.94 19.13 1.84
N LYS A 272 13.91 20.03 1.73
CA LYS A 272 14.25 20.74 0.51
C LYS A 272 15.40 20.11 -0.25
N ALA A 273 16.40 19.62 0.48
CA ALA A 273 17.61 19.07 -0.12
C ALA A 273 18.27 18.05 0.80
N VAL A 274 18.82 17.01 0.20
CA VAL A 274 19.66 16.00 0.84
C VAL A 274 20.93 15.89 0.00
N ARG A 275 22.09 16.03 0.62
CA ARG A 275 23.40 15.80 -0.01
C ARG A 275 24.20 14.79 0.79
N ARG A 276 25.07 14.10 0.09
CA ARG A 276 25.94 13.07 0.66
C ARG A 276 27.38 13.57 0.70
N SER A 277 28.08 13.24 1.74
CA SER A 277 29.49 13.58 1.91
C SER A 277 30.28 12.38 2.42
N ALA A 278 31.60 12.49 2.47
CA ALA A 278 32.43 11.48 3.11
C ALA A 278 32.15 11.29 4.62
N TRP A 279 31.44 12.24 5.21
CA TRP A 279 31.12 12.28 6.65
C TRP A 279 29.69 11.84 6.98
N GLY A 280 28.90 11.44 5.97
CA GLY A 280 27.50 11.02 6.10
C GLY A 280 26.54 11.86 5.27
N ILE A 281 25.32 11.99 5.77
CA ILE A 281 24.21 12.68 5.14
C ILE A 281 24.03 14.06 5.76
N GLU A 282 23.81 15.06 4.92
CA GLU A 282 23.34 16.36 5.34
C GLU A 282 21.97 16.64 4.71
N LEU A 283 21.01 16.97 5.53
CA LEU A 283 19.62 17.26 5.16
C LEU A 283 19.29 18.71 5.49
N ARG A 284 18.57 19.39 4.61
CA ARG A 284 18.08 20.73 4.83
C ARG A 284 16.58 20.81 4.62
N VAL A 285 15.85 21.27 5.62
CA VAL A 285 14.44 21.60 5.53
C VAL A 285 14.23 22.98 4.89
N HIS A 286 13.00 23.28 4.47
CA HIS A 286 12.68 24.57 3.91
C HIS A 286 12.89 25.69 4.94
N GLY A 287 13.74 26.67 4.60
CA GLY A 287 14.07 27.78 5.51
C GLY A 287 15.01 27.45 6.67
N GLY A 288 15.50 26.19 6.78
CA GLY A 288 16.42 25.76 7.83
C GLY A 288 17.88 25.62 7.39
N ASP A 289 18.74 25.31 8.36
CA ASP A 289 20.14 24.97 8.17
C ASP A 289 20.32 23.49 7.77
N TRP A 290 21.57 23.15 7.39
CA TRP A 290 21.95 21.77 7.15
C TRP A 290 22.09 20.98 8.48
N GLU A 291 21.38 19.86 8.59
CA GLU A 291 21.45 18.94 9.71
C GLU A 291 22.15 17.65 9.29
N ALA A 292 23.09 17.15 10.12
CA ALA A 292 23.86 15.94 9.84
C ALA A 292 23.14 14.69 10.35
N PHE A 293 23.19 13.59 9.56
CA PHE A 293 22.72 12.25 9.88
C PHE A 293 23.73 11.21 9.39
N ASP A 294 23.67 10.00 9.98
CA ASP A 294 24.51 8.90 9.51
C ASP A 294 23.90 8.21 8.30
N GLU A 295 22.56 8.12 8.23
CA GLU A 295 21.80 7.46 7.17
C GLU A 295 20.54 8.26 6.82
N VAL A 296 20.05 8.11 5.58
CA VAL A 296 18.76 8.65 5.15
C VAL A 296 17.88 7.56 4.50
N ILE A 297 16.61 7.54 4.87
CA ILE A 297 15.58 6.70 4.25
C ILE A 297 14.57 7.61 3.56
N PHE A 298 14.50 7.53 2.24
CA PHE A 298 13.46 8.19 1.45
C PHE A 298 12.24 7.28 1.40
N ALA A 299 11.17 7.67 2.08
CA ALA A 299 9.85 7.01 2.10
C ALA A 299 8.79 7.86 1.38
N THR A 300 9.22 8.61 0.39
CA THR A 300 8.44 9.50 -0.46
C THR A 300 8.23 8.90 -1.86
N HIS A 301 7.43 9.54 -2.70
CA HIS A 301 7.38 9.20 -4.12
C HIS A 301 8.77 9.34 -4.75
N SER A 302 9.08 8.55 -5.77
CA SER A 302 10.40 8.52 -6.40
C SER A 302 10.75 9.85 -7.06
N ASP A 303 9.79 10.53 -7.69
CA ASP A 303 9.97 11.84 -8.30
C ASP A 303 10.23 12.95 -7.24
N ASP A 304 9.55 12.88 -6.09
CA ASP A 304 9.82 13.78 -4.95
C ASP A 304 11.20 13.51 -4.37
N THR A 305 11.59 12.25 -4.24
CA THR A 305 12.94 11.84 -3.82
C THR A 305 14.01 12.43 -4.75
N LEU A 306 13.81 12.26 -6.06
CA LEU A 306 14.76 12.77 -7.05
C LEU A 306 14.93 14.31 -6.99
N ARG A 307 13.83 15.02 -6.69
CA ARG A 307 13.90 16.49 -6.51
C ARG A 307 14.66 16.91 -5.25
N MET A 308 14.63 16.11 -4.20
CA MET A 308 15.33 16.41 -2.94
C MET A 308 16.80 16.01 -2.97
N LEU A 309 17.16 14.94 -3.69
CA LEU A 309 18.53 14.43 -3.74
C LEU A 309 19.40 15.32 -4.65
N VAL A 310 20.37 15.99 -4.06
CA VAL A 310 21.20 17.00 -4.77
C VAL A 310 22.20 16.36 -5.74
N ASP A 311 22.72 15.20 -5.37
CA ASP A 311 23.82 14.49 -6.00
C ASP A 311 23.47 13.07 -6.46
N PRO A 312 22.31 12.82 -7.12
CA PRO A 312 21.95 11.49 -7.58
C PRO A 312 22.93 11.00 -8.65
N ASN A 313 23.47 9.79 -8.48
CA ASN A 313 24.24 9.16 -9.54
C ASN A 313 23.33 8.74 -10.72
N SER A 314 23.94 8.24 -11.81
CA SER A 314 23.19 7.88 -13.02
C SER A 314 22.17 6.76 -12.80
N GLU A 315 22.50 5.75 -11.97
CA GLU A 315 21.63 4.62 -11.66
C GLU A 315 20.44 5.06 -10.79
N GLU A 316 20.67 5.87 -9.76
CA GLU A 316 19.63 6.45 -8.93
C GLU A 316 18.70 7.37 -9.74
N ARG A 317 19.26 8.22 -10.58
CA ARG A 317 18.47 9.10 -11.45
C ARG A 317 17.59 8.33 -12.41
N ALA A 318 18.13 7.31 -13.06
CA ALA A 318 17.37 6.45 -13.96
C ALA A 318 16.24 5.72 -13.24
N MET A 319 16.52 5.14 -12.05
CA MET A 319 15.53 4.43 -11.25
C MET A 319 14.41 5.36 -10.76
N LEU A 320 14.78 6.50 -10.16
CA LEU A 320 13.81 7.42 -9.55
C LEU A 320 12.94 8.14 -10.58
N ALA A 321 13.48 8.42 -11.77
CA ALA A 321 12.74 9.08 -12.85
C ALA A 321 11.82 8.15 -13.64
N ALA A 322 11.99 6.83 -13.52
CA ALA A 322 11.24 5.86 -14.32
C ALA A 322 9.79 5.68 -13.87
N VAL A 323 9.45 6.05 -12.64
CA VAL A 323 8.08 5.93 -12.11
C VAL A 323 7.34 7.24 -12.27
N SER A 324 6.31 7.24 -13.10
CA SER A 324 5.39 8.36 -13.24
C SER A 324 4.26 8.30 -12.21
N TYR A 325 3.62 9.44 -11.95
CA TYR A 325 2.54 9.53 -10.96
C TYR A 325 1.31 10.21 -11.58
N GLN A 326 0.18 9.51 -11.51
CA GLN A 326 -1.13 10.00 -11.94
C GLN A 326 -1.78 10.76 -10.78
N PRO A 327 -2.12 12.05 -10.93
CA PRO A 327 -2.96 12.74 -9.96
C PRO A 327 -4.40 12.24 -10.08
N ASN A 328 -5.02 11.93 -8.94
CA ASN A 328 -6.40 11.53 -8.84
C ASN A 328 -7.14 12.50 -7.93
N ASP A 329 -8.19 13.11 -8.47
CA ASP A 329 -9.08 13.99 -7.73
C ASP A 329 -10.10 13.13 -6.98
N ILE A 330 -10.13 13.27 -5.67
CA ILE A 330 -10.91 12.44 -4.76
C ILE A 330 -11.91 13.33 -4.04
N ILE A 331 -13.20 12.98 -4.12
CA ILE A 331 -14.29 13.70 -3.49
C ILE A 331 -15.02 12.77 -2.52
N LEU A 332 -15.10 13.15 -1.25
CA LEU A 332 -15.96 12.53 -0.26
C LEU A 332 -17.31 13.26 -0.24
N HIS A 333 -18.40 12.54 -0.49
CA HIS A 333 -19.72 13.15 -0.62
C HIS A 333 -20.87 12.19 -0.24
N ALA A 334 -22.10 12.73 -0.18
CA ALA A 334 -23.33 11.98 0.08
C ALA A 334 -24.26 11.88 -1.16
N ASP A 335 -23.83 12.33 -2.33
CA ASP A 335 -24.65 12.33 -3.54
C ASP A 335 -24.75 10.94 -4.16
N ALA A 336 -25.90 10.30 -4.01
CA ALA A 336 -26.17 8.97 -4.56
C ALA A 336 -26.46 8.98 -6.07
N SER A 337 -26.58 10.14 -6.72
CA SER A 337 -26.85 10.23 -8.17
C SER A 337 -25.73 9.71 -9.04
N VAL A 338 -24.48 9.64 -8.49
CA VAL A 338 -23.31 9.08 -9.17
C VAL A 338 -23.33 7.54 -9.22
N MET A 339 -24.16 6.90 -8.42
CA MET A 339 -24.27 5.43 -8.34
C MET A 339 -25.18 4.88 -9.47
N PRO A 340 -25.10 3.56 -9.77
CA PRO A 340 -26.03 2.93 -10.71
C PRO A 340 -27.49 3.19 -10.35
N LYS A 341 -28.34 3.36 -11.35
CA LYS A 341 -29.78 3.53 -11.19
C LYS A 341 -30.42 2.35 -10.47
N ARG A 342 -29.89 1.14 -10.73
CA ARG A 342 -30.38 -0.10 -10.09
C ARG A 342 -29.63 -0.38 -8.82
N ARG A 343 -30.33 -0.30 -7.69
CA ARG A 343 -29.75 -0.56 -6.36
C ARG A 343 -29.06 -1.94 -6.27
N ALA A 344 -29.57 -2.95 -6.96
CA ALA A 344 -28.98 -4.28 -7.00
C ALA A 344 -27.58 -4.34 -7.65
N CYS A 345 -27.21 -3.32 -8.43
CA CYS A 345 -25.86 -3.18 -9.02
C CYS A 345 -24.91 -2.41 -8.11
N TRP A 346 -25.39 -1.86 -6.98
CA TRP A 346 -24.50 -1.15 -6.05
C TRP A 346 -23.52 -2.12 -5.45
N SER A 347 -22.26 -1.78 -5.55
CA SER A 347 -21.13 -2.56 -5.08
C SER A 347 -20.18 -1.68 -4.30
N SER A 348 -19.25 -2.29 -3.60
CA SER A 348 -18.22 -1.54 -2.84
C SER A 348 -17.39 -0.63 -3.74
N TRP A 349 -17.11 -1.10 -4.96
CA TRP A 349 -16.44 -0.36 -6.03
C TRP A 349 -17.37 -0.32 -7.24
N VAL A 350 -17.63 0.86 -7.77
CA VAL A 350 -18.49 1.06 -8.94
C VAL A 350 -17.76 1.91 -9.97
N TYR A 351 -17.49 1.29 -11.12
CA TYR A 351 -17.03 2.01 -12.30
C TYR A 351 -18.22 2.63 -13.03
N THR A 352 -18.07 3.88 -13.44
CA THR A 352 -19.11 4.57 -14.18
C THR A 352 -18.58 5.23 -15.43
N GLU A 353 -19.40 5.23 -16.50
CA GLU A 353 -19.07 5.85 -17.77
C GLU A 353 -20.32 6.50 -18.37
N ASP A 354 -20.22 7.77 -18.74
CA ASP A 354 -21.32 8.49 -19.41
C ASP A 354 -21.40 8.14 -20.90
N ALA A 355 -22.62 8.21 -21.46
CA ALA A 355 -22.91 7.82 -22.86
C ALA A 355 -22.07 8.57 -23.90
N ASN A 356 -21.64 9.79 -23.61
CA ASN A 356 -20.98 10.69 -24.55
C ASN A 356 -19.49 10.94 -24.22
N LYS A 357 -18.95 10.29 -23.19
CA LYS A 357 -17.58 10.57 -22.73
C LYS A 357 -16.89 9.30 -22.28
N ARG A 358 -16.05 8.73 -23.11
CA ARG A 358 -14.95 7.89 -22.63
C ARG A 358 -13.92 8.84 -22.03
N SER A 359 -13.93 8.93 -20.72
CA SER A 359 -12.90 9.66 -20.00
C SER A 359 -11.57 8.92 -20.17
N GLU A 360 -10.48 9.63 -20.43
CA GLU A 360 -9.13 9.06 -20.31
C GLU A 360 -8.83 8.63 -18.88
N ARG A 361 -9.54 9.21 -17.89
CA ARG A 361 -9.40 8.90 -16.46
C ARG A 361 -10.51 7.96 -16.00
N ILE A 362 -10.19 7.14 -15.01
CA ILE A 362 -11.14 6.22 -14.37
C ILE A 362 -12.11 7.02 -13.50
N ASP A 363 -13.41 6.94 -13.81
CA ASP A 363 -14.49 7.40 -12.93
C ASP A 363 -14.90 6.22 -12.04
N LEU A 364 -14.48 6.27 -10.78
CA LEU A 364 -14.67 5.19 -9.82
C LEU A 364 -15.28 5.74 -8.53
N THR A 365 -16.36 5.12 -8.09
CA THR A 365 -17.00 5.45 -6.82
C THR A 365 -16.91 4.28 -5.84
N TYR A 366 -16.37 4.55 -4.65
CA TYR A 366 -16.41 3.64 -3.50
C TYR A 366 -17.67 3.93 -2.68
N TRP A 367 -18.51 2.90 -2.49
CA TRP A 367 -19.64 2.98 -1.57
C TRP A 367 -19.16 2.67 -0.14
N MET A 368 -18.91 3.71 0.63
CA MET A 368 -18.26 3.60 1.93
C MET A 368 -19.10 2.85 2.97
N ASN A 369 -20.45 2.91 2.88
CA ASN A 369 -21.34 2.15 3.75
C ASN A 369 -21.26 0.62 3.55
N SER A 370 -20.71 0.16 2.44
CA SER A 370 -20.39 -1.26 2.18
C SER A 370 -18.99 -1.64 2.66
N LEU A 371 -18.06 -0.68 2.63
CA LEU A 371 -16.65 -0.89 2.96
C LEU A 371 -16.34 -0.68 4.45
N GLN A 372 -17.00 0.28 5.09
CA GLN A 372 -16.80 0.64 6.48
C GLN A 372 -18.11 0.51 7.27
N PRO A 373 -18.07 0.38 8.61
CA PRO A 373 -19.27 0.26 9.45
C PRO A 373 -20.00 1.60 9.57
N ILE A 374 -20.51 2.10 8.45
CA ILE A 374 -21.27 3.35 8.34
C ILE A 374 -22.77 3.02 8.20
N PRO A 375 -23.67 3.64 8.96
CA PRO A 375 -25.10 3.41 8.85
C PRO A 375 -25.66 3.68 7.45
N HIS A 376 -26.51 2.79 6.92
CA HIS A 376 -27.04 2.93 5.56
C HIS A 376 -27.97 4.14 5.36
N ASN A 377 -28.51 4.74 6.43
CA ASN A 377 -29.32 5.94 6.39
C ASN A 377 -28.48 7.24 6.32
N ASP A 378 -27.15 7.11 6.39
CA ASP A 378 -26.19 8.19 6.19
C ASP A 378 -25.23 7.79 5.06
N PRO A 379 -25.60 8.02 3.78
CA PRO A 379 -24.83 7.54 2.64
C PRO A 379 -23.51 8.30 2.47
N HIS A 380 -22.44 7.56 2.25
CA HIS A 380 -21.11 8.11 2.00
C HIS A 380 -20.46 7.43 0.78
N PHE A 381 -19.91 8.27 -0.09
CA PHE A 381 -19.23 7.87 -1.30
C PHE A 381 -17.87 8.56 -1.38
N VAL A 382 -16.90 7.86 -1.88
CA VAL A 382 -15.59 8.42 -2.27
C VAL A 382 -15.46 8.22 -3.77
N THR A 383 -15.50 9.32 -4.52
CA THR A 383 -15.48 9.26 -5.99
C THR A 383 -14.16 9.84 -6.52
N LEU A 384 -13.53 9.10 -7.43
CA LEU A 384 -12.28 9.46 -8.08
C LEU A 384 -12.54 9.94 -9.50
N ASN A 385 -11.93 11.09 -9.86
CA ASN A 385 -11.84 11.63 -11.23
C ASN A 385 -13.18 11.77 -11.95
N THR A 386 -14.25 11.94 -11.22
CA THR A 386 -15.59 12.01 -11.81
C THR A 386 -15.69 13.16 -12.80
N THR A 387 -16.35 12.88 -13.93
CA THR A 387 -16.79 13.91 -14.90
C THR A 387 -18.23 14.33 -14.67
N ARG A 388 -18.92 13.67 -13.73
CA ARG A 388 -20.29 13.97 -13.34
C ARG A 388 -20.33 15.03 -12.26
N GLU A 389 -21.33 15.88 -12.33
CA GLU A 389 -21.57 16.90 -11.31
C GLU A 389 -22.02 16.25 -10.01
N ILE A 390 -21.32 16.55 -8.93
CA ILE A 390 -21.68 16.22 -7.56
C ILE A 390 -22.26 17.51 -6.94
N LYS A 391 -23.43 17.41 -6.32
CA LYS A 391 -24.06 18.54 -5.67
C LYS A 391 -23.17 19.11 -4.57
N GLN A 392 -22.86 20.41 -4.68
CA GLN A 392 -21.89 21.07 -3.80
C GLN A 392 -22.26 20.96 -2.32
N GLU A 393 -23.54 21.02 -1.99
CA GLU A 393 -24.04 20.89 -0.62
C GLU A 393 -23.90 19.47 -0.03
N LEU A 394 -23.61 18.48 -0.85
CA LEU A 394 -23.38 17.09 -0.44
C LEU A 394 -21.90 16.71 -0.39
N ILE A 395 -21.01 17.65 -0.68
CA ILE A 395 -19.56 17.42 -0.62
C ILE A 395 -19.06 17.69 0.79
N TYR A 396 -18.38 16.71 1.38
CA TYR A 396 -17.75 16.84 2.69
C TYR A 396 -16.28 17.23 2.61
N ASP A 397 -15.54 16.71 1.58
CA ASP A 397 -14.12 16.93 1.47
C ASP A 397 -13.62 16.66 0.04
N GLN A 398 -12.53 17.33 -0.33
CA GLN A 398 -11.87 17.15 -1.62
C GLN A 398 -10.35 17.14 -1.43
N VAL A 399 -9.67 16.24 -2.14
CA VAL A 399 -8.21 16.15 -2.14
C VAL A 399 -7.70 15.54 -3.45
N THR A 400 -6.54 15.96 -3.91
CA THR A 400 -5.81 15.30 -5.00
C THR A 400 -4.69 14.46 -4.41
N LEU A 401 -4.70 13.14 -4.67
CA LEU A 401 -3.62 12.22 -4.31
C LEU A 401 -2.99 11.65 -5.57
N ARG A 402 -1.67 11.46 -5.55
CA ARG A 402 -0.92 10.92 -6.69
C ARG A 402 -0.66 9.43 -6.49
N HIS A 403 -0.98 8.63 -7.51
CA HIS A 403 -0.69 7.20 -7.52
C HIS A 403 0.40 6.86 -8.54
N PRO A 404 1.33 5.93 -8.21
CA PRO A 404 2.35 5.49 -9.16
C PRO A 404 1.73 4.72 -10.32
N VAL A 405 2.25 4.94 -11.53
CA VAL A 405 1.88 4.20 -12.74
C VAL A 405 2.94 3.12 -12.99
N PHE A 406 2.51 1.87 -13.11
CA PHE A 406 3.38 0.71 -13.23
C PHE A 406 3.52 0.25 -14.68
N ASP A 407 4.16 1.05 -15.51
CA ASP A 407 4.56 0.66 -16.86
C ASP A 407 5.83 -0.23 -16.85
N LEU A 408 6.27 -0.66 -18.04
CA LEU A 408 7.47 -1.48 -18.17
C LEU A 408 8.72 -0.81 -17.60
N ALA A 409 8.85 0.51 -17.73
CA ALA A 409 9.98 1.27 -17.20
C ALA A 409 9.99 1.25 -15.67
N ALA A 410 8.83 1.48 -15.04
CA ALA A 410 8.66 1.40 -13.58
C ALA A 410 8.99 0.00 -13.06
N LEU A 411 8.50 -1.07 -13.73
CA LEU A 411 8.79 -2.46 -13.33
C LEU A 411 10.28 -2.82 -13.47
N GLN A 412 10.98 -2.28 -14.47
CA GLN A 412 12.43 -2.46 -14.59
C GLN A 412 13.18 -1.69 -13.49
N ALA A 413 12.76 -0.47 -13.19
CA ALA A 413 13.34 0.34 -12.12
C ALA A 413 13.23 -0.32 -10.75
N GLN A 414 12.11 -0.98 -10.44
CA GLN A 414 11.93 -1.72 -9.20
C GLN A 414 13.02 -2.77 -8.96
N LYS A 415 13.50 -3.45 -10.02
CA LYS A 415 14.58 -4.44 -9.93
C LYS A 415 15.92 -3.83 -9.51
N SER A 416 16.08 -2.52 -9.66
CA SER A 416 17.30 -1.83 -9.26
C SER A 416 17.31 -1.44 -7.78
N VAL A 417 16.14 -1.29 -7.15
CA VAL A 417 16.02 -0.83 -5.76
C VAL A 417 16.89 -1.66 -4.78
N PRO A 418 16.84 -3.01 -4.76
CA PRO A 418 17.65 -3.80 -3.83
C PRO A 418 19.16 -3.63 -4.03
N ARG A 419 19.60 -3.32 -5.25
CA ARG A 419 21.04 -3.15 -5.58
C ARG A 419 21.56 -1.77 -5.20
N ILE A 420 20.68 -0.76 -5.13
CA ILE A 420 21.02 0.62 -4.82
C ILE A 420 20.92 0.87 -3.32
N ASN A 421 19.95 0.26 -2.65
CA ASN A 421 19.72 0.44 -1.22
C ASN A 421 20.98 0.17 -0.39
N GLY A 422 21.27 1.07 0.54
CA GLY A 422 22.44 1.04 1.42
C GLY A 422 23.70 1.67 0.83
N LYS A 423 23.76 1.94 -0.48
CA LYS A 423 24.88 2.68 -1.06
C LYS A 423 24.84 4.14 -0.64
N ASN A 424 26.02 4.69 -0.32
CA ASN A 424 26.18 6.08 0.11
C ASN A 424 25.24 6.46 1.28
N ALA A 425 25.04 5.55 2.24
CA ALA A 425 24.18 5.75 3.42
C ALA A 425 22.73 6.17 3.06
N THR A 426 22.24 5.73 1.89
CA THR A 426 20.95 6.15 1.32
C THR A 426 20.06 4.94 1.05
N TRP A 427 18.80 5.04 1.47
CA TRP A 427 17.81 3.97 1.37
C TRP A 427 16.51 4.49 0.76
N PHE A 428 15.83 3.64 0.02
CA PHE A 428 14.57 3.95 -0.65
C PHE A 428 13.52 2.90 -0.29
N CYS A 429 12.38 3.35 0.20
CA CYS A 429 11.19 2.52 0.40
C CYS A 429 9.94 3.26 -0.05
N GLY A 430 8.85 2.56 -0.22
CA GLY A 430 7.60 3.11 -0.70
C GLY A 430 6.82 2.09 -1.51
N ALA A 431 5.53 2.24 -1.62
CA ALA A 431 4.67 1.34 -2.38
C ALA A 431 5.07 1.25 -3.87
N TRP A 432 5.68 2.30 -4.42
CA TRP A 432 6.20 2.35 -5.80
C TRP A 432 7.33 1.34 -6.07
N THR A 433 8.01 0.84 -5.04
CA THR A 433 9.07 -0.16 -5.18
C THR A 433 8.53 -1.57 -5.42
N LYS A 434 7.21 -1.78 -5.28
CA LYS A 434 6.48 -3.05 -5.48
C LYS A 434 5.19 -2.77 -6.29
N ASN A 435 4.02 -3.27 -5.85
CA ASN A 435 2.78 -3.21 -6.64
C ASN A 435 1.87 -2.01 -6.33
N GLY A 436 2.27 -1.12 -5.42
CA GLY A 436 1.55 0.13 -5.13
C GLY A 436 0.56 0.08 -3.99
N PHE A 437 0.40 -1.06 -3.31
CA PHE A 437 -0.54 -1.23 -2.21
C PHE A 437 0.06 -0.85 -0.85
N HIS A 438 -0.82 -0.75 0.14
CA HIS A 438 -0.42 -0.37 1.50
C HIS A 438 0.55 -1.37 2.13
N GLU A 439 0.32 -2.67 1.90
CA GLU A 439 1.25 -3.74 2.27
C GLU A 439 2.61 -3.59 1.60
N ASP A 440 2.63 -3.24 0.33
CA ASP A 440 3.88 -3.05 -0.41
C ASP A 440 4.74 -1.93 0.17
N GLY A 441 4.07 -0.84 0.57
CA GLY A 441 4.74 0.26 1.26
C GLY A 441 5.37 -0.18 2.58
N LEU A 442 4.65 -0.94 3.41
CA LEU A 442 5.17 -1.45 4.67
C LEU A 442 6.24 -2.53 4.46
N SER A 443 6.00 -3.47 3.54
CA SER A 443 6.96 -4.53 3.20
C SER A 443 8.29 -3.96 2.70
N SER A 444 8.28 -2.89 1.89
CA SER A 444 9.51 -2.21 1.47
C SER A 444 10.29 -1.59 2.64
N ALA A 445 9.58 -1.09 3.65
CA ALA A 445 10.19 -0.57 4.87
C ALA A 445 10.80 -1.70 5.73
N VAL A 446 10.15 -2.88 5.77
CA VAL A 446 10.71 -4.08 6.41
C VAL A 446 12.02 -4.47 5.75
N ASP A 447 12.08 -4.53 4.41
CA ASP A 447 13.29 -4.86 3.66
C ASP A 447 14.44 -3.90 4.01
N VAL A 448 14.17 -2.59 4.04
CA VAL A 448 15.17 -1.56 4.42
C VAL A 448 15.62 -1.71 5.86
N ALA A 449 14.70 -1.86 6.81
CA ALA A 449 15.04 -1.97 8.22
C ALA A 449 15.87 -3.23 8.52
N GLN A 450 15.55 -4.37 7.90
CA GLN A 450 16.32 -5.60 8.04
C GLN A 450 17.72 -5.45 7.45
N ALA A 451 17.86 -4.88 6.25
CA ALA A 451 19.16 -4.68 5.61
C ALA A 451 20.05 -3.71 6.40
N LEU A 452 19.48 -2.62 6.93
CA LEU A 452 20.21 -1.65 7.74
C LEU A 452 20.68 -2.25 9.06
N ASN A 453 19.85 -3.00 9.77
CA ASN A 453 20.21 -3.70 11.01
C ASN A 453 21.27 -4.80 10.75
N ALA A 454 21.18 -5.54 9.64
CA ALA A 454 22.18 -6.54 9.29
C ALA A 454 23.57 -5.92 8.99
N ALA A 455 23.61 -4.77 8.33
CA ALA A 455 24.86 -4.04 8.07
C ALA A 455 25.55 -3.57 9.38
N VAL A 456 24.77 -3.24 10.41
CA VAL A 456 25.28 -2.90 11.72
C VAL A 456 25.84 -4.12 12.44
N ALA A 457 25.17 -5.27 12.38
CA ALA A 457 25.64 -6.52 13.00
C ALA A 457 26.99 -6.98 12.40
N HIS A 458 27.15 -6.94 11.08
CA HIS A 458 28.41 -7.30 10.41
C HIS A 458 29.57 -6.36 10.78
N SER A 459 29.31 -5.08 11.00
CA SER A 459 30.36 -4.14 11.42
C SER A 459 30.87 -4.38 12.85
N VAL A 460 30.09 -5.09 13.67
CA VAL A 460 30.47 -5.48 15.04
C VAL A 460 31.31 -6.77 15.07
N GLU A 461 31.10 -7.68 14.12
CA GLU A 461 31.89 -8.93 14.01
C GLU A 461 33.31 -8.71 13.45
N LEU A 462 33.58 -7.55 12.85
CA LEU A 462 34.87 -7.21 12.23
C LEU A 462 35.77 -6.32 13.13
N VAL A 463 35.32 -5.98 14.34
CA VAL A 463 36.05 -5.23 15.37
C VAL A 463 36.35 -6.13 16.57
#